data_02c862fa6740a3051ad6581fe4a11400
#
_entry.id   02c862fa6740a3051ad6581fe4a11400
#
_cell.length_a   1.000
_cell.length_b   1.000
_cell.length_c   1.000
_cell.angle_alpha   90.00
_cell.angle_beta   90.00
_cell.angle_gamma   90.00
#
_symmetry.space_group_name_H-M   'P 1'
#
loop_
_entity.id
_entity.type
_entity.pdbx_description
1 polymer ?
#
loop_
_entity_poly.entity_id
_entity_poly.type
_entity_poly.pdbx_seq_one_letter_code
_entity_poly.pdbx_strand_id
1 'polypeptide(L)'
;MVIDRAEGTSSSDASGNPSAVSFSIPKSYFRLLEELDGQGFKDALRGETAYLLERTSYEHLKPYLAMIRRHPRNGTPRVQDAHFLMSFDREFQAIAFKYVGIFESQMRAQYAHRMTCSHGGLCLYDRGLFLREGNHARSLEHYSGEVERKARKGDPSVKRALAENGGRGPIELGIECMSLGTLSMLYSNTADRDVTDGVAESFGCTKSELASWLRTVGDARNAFAHFDSYLVRRQIPSTPLAIKGIGASNRKPFYIALLLMHLLSCDEMIEDWTLKYALLMNSEISGLLERNEGLFGYLYGEMGIPEENGRLDMIEAAGGRLVFAVAKGDAGESR
;
A
#
# COMPACT_ATOMS: atom_id res chain seq x y z
N MET A 1 -38.64 -25.54 -11.43
CA MET A 1 -38.33 -24.76 -12.63
C MET A 1 -37.15 -25.45 -13.30
N VAL A 2 -37.44 -26.15 -14.39
CA VAL A 2 -36.52 -27.06 -15.09
C VAL A 2 -35.65 -26.19 -16.02
N ILE A 3 -34.36 -26.33 -15.95
CA ILE A 3 -33.45 -25.68 -16.90
C ILE A 3 -32.83 -26.76 -17.78
N ASP A 4 -33.15 -26.66 -19.06
CA ASP A 4 -32.73 -27.51 -20.15
C ASP A 4 -31.21 -27.58 -20.36
N ARG A 5 -30.77 -28.79 -20.69
CA ARG A 5 -29.44 -29.07 -21.22
C ARG A 5 -29.39 -28.71 -22.70
N ALA A 6 -28.47 -27.83 -23.08
CA ALA A 6 -28.08 -27.65 -24.47
C ALA A 6 -26.76 -28.39 -24.74
N GLU A 7 -26.84 -29.49 -25.48
CA GLU A 7 -25.71 -30.17 -26.11
C GLU A 7 -25.32 -29.39 -27.39
N GLY A 8 -24.08 -28.97 -27.49
CA GLY A 8 -23.54 -28.35 -28.70
C GLY A 8 -22.43 -29.20 -29.30
N THR A 9 -22.69 -29.70 -30.47
CA THR A 9 -21.83 -30.53 -31.31
C THR A 9 -20.64 -29.80 -31.85
N SER A 10 -19.50 -30.51 -31.88
CA SER A 10 -18.22 -30.09 -32.47
C SER A 10 -18.24 -30.13 -34.00
N SER A 11 -17.73 -29.12 -34.66
CA SER A 11 -17.16 -29.19 -36.01
C SER A 11 -15.76 -28.57 -36.04
N SER A 12 -14.83 -29.37 -36.52
CA SER A 12 -13.41 -29.01 -36.76
C SER A 12 -13.27 -28.12 -38.00
N ASP A 13 -12.51 -27.05 -37.92
CA ASP A 13 -11.79 -26.52 -39.07
C ASP A 13 -10.44 -25.91 -38.65
N ALA A 14 -9.43 -26.32 -39.40
CA ALA A 14 -8.03 -25.96 -39.23
C ALA A 14 -7.74 -24.69 -40.00
N SER A 15 -7.36 -23.62 -39.27
CA SER A 15 -6.51 -22.56 -39.80
C SER A 15 -5.92 -21.76 -38.64
N GLY A 16 -4.59 -21.59 -38.64
CA GLY A 16 -3.82 -21.03 -37.55
C GLY A 16 -4.29 -19.65 -37.10
N ASN A 17 -4.67 -19.59 -35.82
CA ASN A 17 -5.08 -18.36 -35.18
C ASN A 17 -4.35 -18.21 -33.85
N PRO A 18 -3.91 -16.98 -33.48
CA PRO A 18 -3.09 -16.76 -32.29
C PRO A 18 -3.86 -17.11 -31.03
N SER A 19 -3.18 -17.79 -30.13
CA SER A 19 -3.52 -18.13 -28.75
C SER A 19 -4.95 -17.77 -28.31
N ALA A 20 -5.85 -18.76 -28.33
CA ALA A 20 -7.15 -18.65 -27.73
C ALA A 20 -6.99 -18.27 -26.24
N VAL A 21 -7.45 -17.08 -25.89
CA VAL A 21 -7.63 -16.69 -24.49
C VAL A 21 -8.69 -17.64 -23.93
N SER A 22 -8.28 -18.59 -23.12
CA SER A 22 -9.22 -19.51 -22.45
C SER A 22 -9.96 -18.70 -21.37
N PHE A 23 -11.16 -18.25 -21.67
CA PHE A 23 -12.06 -17.74 -20.66
C PHE A 23 -12.46 -18.90 -19.74
N SER A 24 -12.05 -18.85 -18.49
CA SER A 24 -12.56 -19.79 -17.50
C SER A 24 -14.05 -19.51 -17.29
N ILE A 25 -14.89 -20.53 -17.48
CA ILE A 25 -16.32 -20.45 -17.17
C ILE A 25 -16.48 -20.10 -15.69
N PRO A 26 -17.30 -19.10 -15.32
CA PRO A 26 -17.52 -18.76 -13.93
C PRO A 26 -17.99 -19.99 -13.15
N LYS A 27 -17.27 -20.38 -12.11
CA LYS A 27 -17.63 -21.50 -11.25
C LYS A 27 -18.83 -21.10 -10.41
N SER A 28 -19.84 -21.98 -10.32
CA SER A 28 -20.92 -21.81 -9.35
C SER A 28 -20.33 -21.88 -7.94
N TYR A 29 -20.97 -21.24 -6.94
CA TYR A 29 -20.53 -21.33 -5.53
C TYR A 29 -20.39 -22.78 -5.08
N PHE A 30 -21.28 -23.66 -5.49
CA PHE A 30 -21.20 -25.09 -5.17
C PHE A 30 -19.88 -25.71 -5.64
N ARG A 31 -19.46 -25.44 -6.88
CA ARG A 31 -18.17 -25.93 -7.41
C ARG A 31 -16.99 -25.34 -6.68
N LEU A 32 -17.07 -24.08 -6.23
CA LEU A 32 -16.02 -23.47 -5.42
C LEU A 32 -15.91 -24.15 -4.06
N LEU A 33 -17.02 -24.48 -3.43
CA LEU A 33 -17.03 -25.21 -2.16
C LEU A 33 -16.44 -26.63 -2.31
N GLU A 34 -16.81 -27.37 -3.36
CA GLU A 34 -16.21 -28.68 -3.67
C GLU A 34 -14.70 -28.58 -3.96
N GLU A 35 -14.28 -27.55 -4.69
CA GLU A 35 -12.86 -27.33 -4.96
C GLU A 35 -12.08 -27.04 -3.67
N LEU A 36 -12.62 -26.22 -2.77
CA LEU A 36 -12.01 -25.92 -1.48
C LEU A 36 -11.94 -27.17 -0.59
N ASP A 37 -13.00 -27.98 -0.58
CA ASP A 37 -13.01 -29.27 0.14
C ASP A 37 -11.94 -30.22 -0.42
N GLY A 38 -11.86 -30.36 -1.74
CA GLY A 38 -10.82 -31.12 -2.42
C GLY A 38 -9.40 -30.60 -2.20
N GLN A 39 -9.25 -29.32 -1.86
CA GLN A 39 -7.98 -28.71 -1.45
C GLN A 39 -7.67 -28.92 0.04
N GLY A 40 -8.56 -29.57 0.79
CA GLY A 40 -8.37 -29.93 2.19
C GLY A 40 -8.85 -28.91 3.21
N PHE A 41 -9.66 -27.91 2.82
CA PHE A 41 -10.23 -26.97 3.78
C PHE A 41 -11.38 -27.58 4.56
N LYS A 42 -11.23 -27.72 5.88
CA LYS A 42 -12.17 -28.43 6.77
C LYS A 42 -13.57 -27.84 6.83
N ASP A 43 -13.70 -26.56 6.61
CA ASP A 43 -14.94 -25.80 6.70
C ASP A 43 -15.53 -25.44 5.33
N ALA A 44 -14.96 -25.99 4.24
CA ALA A 44 -15.37 -25.69 2.88
C ALA A 44 -16.88 -25.89 2.63
N LEU A 45 -17.42 -27.01 3.07
CA LEU A 45 -18.85 -27.37 2.84
C LEU A 45 -19.80 -26.82 3.91
N ARG A 46 -19.35 -25.93 4.82
CA ARG A 46 -20.23 -25.32 5.81
C ARG A 46 -21.03 -24.15 5.22
N GLY A 47 -22.24 -23.96 5.75
CA GLY A 47 -23.10 -22.85 5.35
C GLY A 47 -22.47 -21.48 5.53
N GLU A 48 -21.62 -21.33 6.54
CA GLU A 48 -20.83 -20.10 6.81
C GLU A 48 -19.86 -19.79 5.68
N THR A 49 -19.21 -20.81 5.10
CA THR A 49 -18.31 -20.63 3.95
C THR A 49 -19.10 -20.26 2.69
N ALA A 50 -20.25 -20.88 2.46
CA ALA A 50 -21.13 -20.49 1.36
C ALA A 50 -21.58 -19.03 1.49
N TYR A 51 -22.03 -18.62 2.67
CA TYR A 51 -22.41 -17.25 2.99
C TYR A 51 -21.26 -16.26 2.78
N LEU A 52 -20.03 -16.65 3.16
CA LEU A 52 -18.83 -15.85 2.94
C LEU A 52 -18.57 -15.64 1.44
N LEU A 53 -18.60 -16.70 0.64
CA LEU A 53 -18.35 -16.63 -0.82
C LEU A 53 -19.40 -15.82 -1.58
N GLU A 54 -20.63 -15.76 -1.07
CA GLU A 54 -21.67 -14.89 -1.66
C GLU A 54 -21.36 -13.39 -1.48
N ARG A 55 -20.58 -13.02 -0.48
CA ARG A 55 -20.29 -11.63 -0.08
C ARG A 55 -18.84 -11.20 -0.30
N THR A 56 -17.99 -12.16 -0.61
CA THR A 56 -16.56 -11.91 -0.82
C THR A 56 -16.15 -12.43 -2.18
N SER A 57 -15.49 -11.58 -2.96
CA SER A 57 -14.91 -12.02 -4.23
C SER A 57 -13.91 -13.15 -3.99
N TYR A 58 -14.12 -14.28 -4.63
CA TYR A 58 -13.22 -15.43 -4.56
C TYR A 58 -11.79 -15.06 -5.01
N GLU A 59 -11.66 -14.22 -6.03
CA GLU A 59 -10.34 -13.76 -6.50
C GLU A 59 -9.60 -12.94 -5.44
N HIS A 60 -10.31 -12.14 -4.64
CA HIS A 60 -9.69 -11.44 -3.51
C HIS A 60 -9.35 -12.36 -2.34
N LEU A 61 -10.13 -13.42 -2.13
CA LEU A 61 -9.86 -14.41 -1.06
C LEU A 61 -8.73 -15.38 -1.42
N LYS A 62 -8.57 -15.70 -2.71
CA LYS A 62 -7.65 -16.70 -3.25
C LYS A 62 -6.18 -16.57 -2.79
N PRO A 63 -5.56 -15.37 -2.74
CA PRO A 63 -4.20 -15.22 -2.23
C PRO A 63 -4.07 -15.66 -0.76
N TYR A 64 -5.06 -15.37 0.07
CA TYR A 64 -5.09 -15.74 1.48
C TYR A 64 -5.34 -17.24 1.67
N LEU A 65 -6.21 -17.84 0.86
CA LEU A 65 -6.39 -19.30 0.84
C LEU A 65 -5.08 -20.02 0.50
N ALA A 66 -4.37 -19.51 -0.52
CA ALA A 66 -3.08 -20.08 -0.90
C ALA A 66 -2.04 -19.97 0.23
N MET A 67 -2.09 -18.91 1.01
CA MET A 67 -1.24 -18.70 2.16
C MET A 67 -1.57 -19.67 3.30
N ILE A 68 -2.82 -19.74 3.74
CA ILE A 68 -3.28 -20.65 4.78
C ILE A 68 -2.93 -22.11 4.44
N ARG A 69 -3.03 -22.49 3.18
CA ARG A 69 -2.66 -23.83 2.72
C ARG A 69 -1.16 -24.09 2.80
N ARG A 70 -0.30 -23.08 2.61
CA ARG A 70 1.16 -23.25 2.67
C ARG A 70 1.69 -23.37 4.10
N HIS A 71 0.96 -22.84 5.07
CA HIS A 71 1.37 -22.77 6.47
C HIS A 71 0.40 -23.51 7.42
N PRO A 72 0.02 -24.76 7.14
CA PRO A 72 -0.89 -25.54 7.98
C PRO A 72 -0.08 -26.15 9.13
N ARG A 73 0.24 -25.39 10.19
CA ARG A 73 1.15 -25.95 11.20
C ARG A 73 0.51 -27.00 12.11
N ASN A 74 -0.68 -26.89 12.60
CA ASN A 74 -1.27 -27.86 13.53
C ASN A 74 -2.64 -28.35 13.15
N GLY A 75 -2.97 -28.26 11.90
CA GLY A 75 -4.29 -28.66 11.51
C GLY A 75 -4.56 -28.51 10.04
N THR A 76 -5.74 -28.78 9.73
CA THR A 76 -6.27 -28.65 8.39
C THR A 76 -6.59 -27.19 8.13
N PRO A 77 -6.24 -26.62 6.96
CA PRO A 77 -6.53 -25.24 6.62
C PRO A 77 -8.06 -24.98 6.67
N ARG A 78 -8.42 -23.75 7.01
CA ARG A 78 -9.81 -23.31 7.08
C ARG A 78 -10.03 -22.07 6.21
N VAL A 79 -11.15 -22.02 5.53
CA VAL A 79 -11.55 -20.85 4.71
C VAL A 79 -11.78 -19.63 5.60
N GLN A 80 -12.30 -19.84 6.79
CA GLN A 80 -12.49 -18.76 7.76
C GLN A 80 -11.17 -18.11 8.21
N ASP A 81 -10.07 -18.86 8.31
CA ASP A 81 -8.76 -18.29 8.63
C ASP A 81 -8.25 -17.40 7.49
N ALA A 82 -8.48 -17.79 6.24
CA ALA A 82 -8.17 -16.95 5.09
C ALA A 82 -9.01 -15.66 5.05
N HIS A 83 -10.30 -15.76 5.36
CA HIS A 83 -11.17 -14.58 5.46
C HIS A 83 -10.75 -13.65 6.61
N PHE A 84 -10.39 -14.22 7.74
CA PHE A 84 -9.88 -13.45 8.87
C PHE A 84 -8.61 -12.68 8.48
N LEU A 85 -7.65 -13.36 7.83
CA LEU A 85 -6.42 -12.72 7.36
C LEU A 85 -6.68 -11.62 6.33
N MET A 86 -7.66 -11.83 5.45
CA MET A 86 -8.12 -10.79 4.51
C MET A 86 -8.73 -9.59 5.24
N SER A 87 -9.52 -9.83 6.29
CA SER A 87 -10.11 -8.76 7.10
C SER A 87 -9.03 -7.98 7.84
N PHE A 88 -8.06 -8.67 8.42
CA PHE A 88 -6.89 -8.06 9.05
C PHE A 88 -6.09 -7.18 8.05
N ASP A 89 -5.85 -7.68 6.84
CA ASP A 89 -5.18 -6.92 5.79
C ASP A 89 -5.95 -5.63 5.44
N ARG A 90 -7.27 -5.69 5.34
CA ARG A 90 -8.11 -4.52 5.07
C ARG A 90 -8.06 -3.48 6.18
N GLU A 91 -8.10 -3.91 7.43
CA GLU A 91 -7.96 -3.01 8.59
C GLU A 91 -6.56 -2.37 8.61
N PHE A 92 -5.51 -3.15 8.39
CA PHE A 92 -4.15 -2.64 8.24
C PHE A 92 -4.06 -1.58 7.13
N GLN A 93 -4.62 -1.88 5.95
CA GLN A 93 -4.65 -0.95 4.83
C GLN A 93 -5.43 0.33 5.16
N ALA A 94 -6.58 0.23 5.81
CA ALA A 94 -7.40 1.39 6.19
C ALA A 94 -6.65 2.34 7.13
N ILE A 95 -5.96 1.78 8.13
CA ILE A 95 -5.12 2.54 9.06
C ILE A 95 -3.95 3.17 8.29
N ALA A 96 -3.19 2.38 7.54
CA ALA A 96 -2.02 2.85 6.82
C ALA A 96 -2.39 3.91 5.77
N PHE A 97 -3.52 3.78 5.08
CA PHE A 97 -3.99 4.73 4.07
C PHE A 97 -4.25 6.13 4.62
N LYS A 98 -4.77 6.23 5.85
CA LYS A 98 -4.90 7.52 6.56
C LYS A 98 -3.54 8.24 6.62
N TYR A 99 -2.49 7.54 7.03
CA TYR A 99 -1.15 8.12 7.20
C TYR A 99 -0.44 8.37 5.87
N VAL A 100 -0.70 7.54 4.86
CA VAL A 100 -0.28 7.84 3.48
C VAL A 100 -0.86 9.17 3.02
N GLY A 101 -2.14 9.44 3.29
CA GLY A 101 -2.78 10.72 2.93
C GLY A 101 -2.14 11.92 3.61
N ILE A 102 -1.77 11.79 4.89
CA ILE A 102 -1.07 12.85 5.64
C ILE A 102 0.31 13.09 5.03
N PHE A 103 1.09 12.04 4.80
CA PHE A 103 2.40 12.15 4.17
C PHE A 103 2.32 12.76 2.76
N GLU A 104 1.35 12.32 1.95
CA GLU A 104 1.12 12.85 0.59
C GLU A 104 0.83 14.34 0.62
N SER A 105 0.02 14.82 1.58
CA SER A 105 -0.27 16.25 1.77
C SER A 105 0.96 17.05 2.19
N GLN A 106 1.74 16.55 3.14
CA GLN A 106 2.99 17.19 3.57
C GLN A 106 4.03 17.24 2.44
N MET A 107 4.16 16.16 1.69
CA MET A 107 5.09 16.09 0.56
C MET A 107 4.73 17.11 -0.53
N ARG A 108 3.43 17.26 -0.85
CA ARG A 108 2.96 18.30 -1.78
C ARG A 108 3.29 19.68 -1.29
N ALA A 109 2.98 19.99 -0.05
CA ALA A 109 3.21 21.29 0.54
C ALA A 109 4.71 21.65 0.54
N GLN A 110 5.58 20.75 1.00
CA GLN A 110 7.03 20.98 1.05
C GLN A 110 7.63 21.17 -0.34
N TYR A 111 7.27 20.32 -1.31
CA TYR A 111 7.80 20.40 -2.66
C TYR A 111 7.31 21.67 -3.38
N ALA A 112 6.01 21.98 -3.34
CA ALA A 112 5.45 23.17 -3.96
C ALA A 112 6.07 24.45 -3.36
N HIS A 113 6.13 24.55 -2.04
CA HIS A 113 6.67 25.71 -1.35
C HIS A 113 8.14 25.97 -1.77
N ARG A 114 8.99 24.95 -1.73
CA ARG A 114 10.42 25.12 -2.08
C ARG A 114 10.62 25.44 -3.57
N MET A 115 9.87 24.77 -4.44
CA MET A 115 9.91 25.08 -5.88
C MET A 115 9.47 26.52 -6.16
N THR A 116 8.39 26.97 -5.52
CA THR A 116 7.92 28.36 -5.68
C THR A 116 8.89 29.39 -5.14
N CYS A 117 9.45 29.17 -3.96
CA CYS A 117 10.42 30.08 -3.36
C CYS A 117 11.70 30.22 -4.20
N SER A 118 12.18 29.13 -4.81
CA SER A 118 13.39 29.13 -5.62
C SER A 118 13.17 29.58 -7.07
N HIS A 119 12.03 29.23 -7.68
CA HIS A 119 11.84 29.34 -9.13
C HIS A 119 10.51 29.98 -9.54
N GLY A 120 9.66 30.38 -8.58
CA GLY A 120 8.33 30.96 -8.84
C GLY A 120 7.25 29.94 -9.15
N GLY A 121 6.00 30.40 -9.13
CA GLY A 121 4.81 29.53 -9.23
C GLY A 121 4.67 28.77 -10.57
N LEU A 122 5.29 29.24 -11.66
CA LEU A 122 5.25 28.59 -12.98
C LEU A 122 6.46 27.68 -13.25
N CYS A 123 7.24 27.34 -12.23
CA CYS A 123 8.47 26.55 -12.32
C CYS A 123 8.33 25.21 -13.06
N LEU A 124 7.15 24.57 -13.00
CA LEU A 124 6.92 23.30 -13.72
C LEU A 124 6.99 23.44 -15.24
N TYR A 125 6.87 24.66 -15.78
CA TYR A 125 6.97 24.92 -17.21
C TYR A 125 8.40 25.25 -17.67
N ASP A 126 9.33 25.39 -16.72
CA ASP A 126 10.75 25.57 -17.04
C ASP A 126 11.45 24.21 -17.15
N ARG A 127 11.73 23.81 -18.41
CA ARG A 127 12.42 22.56 -18.73
C ARG A 127 13.82 22.47 -18.08
N GLY A 128 14.49 23.60 -17.91
CA GLY A 128 15.86 23.67 -17.35
C GLY A 128 15.97 23.17 -15.91
N LEU A 129 14.86 23.14 -15.17
CA LEU A 129 14.81 22.68 -13.79
C LEU A 129 14.77 21.15 -13.63
N PHE A 130 14.77 20.39 -14.74
CA PHE A 130 14.57 18.94 -14.69
C PHE A 130 15.68 18.18 -15.43
N LEU A 131 16.11 17.06 -14.85
CA LEU A 131 17.23 16.26 -15.34
C LEU A 131 16.89 15.53 -16.68
N ARG A 132 15.70 14.94 -16.77
CA ARG A 132 15.29 14.10 -17.89
C ARG A 132 14.07 14.67 -18.57
N GLU A 133 14.22 15.02 -19.86
CA GLU A 133 13.16 15.64 -20.65
C GLU A 133 11.88 14.80 -20.78
N GLY A 134 12.00 13.52 -21.12
CA GLY A 134 10.84 12.66 -21.28
C GLY A 134 10.04 12.44 -19.99
N ASN A 135 10.71 12.43 -18.83
CA ASN A 135 10.03 12.36 -17.53
C ASN A 135 9.33 13.68 -17.20
N HIS A 136 9.98 14.81 -17.50
CA HIS A 136 9.39 16.13 -17.32
C HIS A 136 8.15 16.31 -18.20
N ALA A 137 8.26 16.05 -19.50
CA ALA A 137 7.15 16.19 -20.45
C ALA A 137 5.93 15.38 -20.03
N ARG A 138 6.12 14.11 -19.64
CA ARG A 138 5.03 13.24 -19.14
C ARG A 138 4.40 13.77 -17.86
N SER A 139 5.22 14.25 -16.93
CA SER A 139 4.72 14.82 -15.67
C SER A 139 3.95 16.10 -15.91
N LEU A 140 4.44 16.96 -16.80
CA LEU A 140 3.79 18.22 -17.15
C LEU A 140 2.48 18.00 -17.90
N GLU A 141 2.43 17.04 -18.82
CA GLU A 141 1.20 16.66 -19.53
C GLU A 141 0.13 16.18 -18.53
N HIS A 142 0.51 15.28 -17.63
CA HIS A 142 -0.40 14.78 -16.60
C HIS A 142 -0.89 15.91 -15.68
N TYR A 143 0.03 16.77 -15.24
CA TYR A 143 -0.28 17.93 -14.40
C TYR A 143 -1.27 18.88 -15.11
N SER A 144 -0.96 19.30 -16.34
CA SER A 144 -1.79 20.22 -17.11
C SER A 144 -3.20 19.64 -17.35
N GLY A 145 -3.27 18.36 -17.71
CA GLY A 145 -4.55 17.67 -17.89
C GLY A 145 -5.42 17.65 -16.65
N GLU A 146 -4.84 17.45 -15.47
CA GLU A 146 -5.57 17.48 -14.21
C GLU A 146 -6.03 18.89 -13.82
N VAL A 147 -5.21 19.91 -14.02
CA VAL A 147 -5.56 21.32 -13.82
C VAL A 147 -6.73 21.72 -14.72
N GLU A 148 -6.65 21.40 -16.02
CA GLU A 148 -7.74 21.64 -16.97
C GLU A 148 -9.02 20.88 -16.58
N ARG A 149 -8.91 19.65 -16.12
CA ARG A 149 -10.05 18.85 -15.64
C ARG A 149 -10.76 19.55 -14.49
N LYS A 150 -10.01 20.09 -13.50
CA LYS A 150 -10.59 20.89 -12.41
C LYS A 150 -11.25 22.16 -12.91
N ALA A 151 -10.61 22.88 -13.84
CA ALA A 151 -11.19 24.07 -14.44
C ALA A 151 -12.52 23.76 -15.15
N ARG A 152 -12.60 22.67 -15.91
CA ARG A 152 -13.83 22.21 -16.58
C ARG A 152 -14.93 21.81 -15.58
N LYS A 153 -14.57 21.29 -14.40
CA LYS A 153 -15.52 20.99 -13.31
C LYS A 153 -16.03 22.24 -12.59
N GLY A 154 -15.53 23.41 -12.93
CA GLY A 154 -16.05 24.67 -12.45
C GLY A 154 -15.29 25.31 -11.30
N ASP A 155 -14.12 24.80 -10.91
CA ASP A 155 -13.32 25.39 -9.82
C ASP A 155 -12.94 26.85 -10.15
N PRO A 156 -13.47 27.85 -9.38
CA PRO A 156 -13.26 29.27 -9.72
C PRO A 156 -11.81 29.70 -9.53
N SER A 157 -11.10 29.12 -8.55
CA SER A 157 -9.71 29.44 -8.24
C SER A 157 -8.79 28.98 -9.38
N VAL A 158 -9.02 27.77 -9.86
CA VAL A 158 -8.26 27.22 -11.00
C VAL A 158 -8.55 28.02 -12.27
N LYS A 159 -9.81 28.35 -12.57
CA LYS A 159 -10.15 29.15 -13.76
C LYS A 159 -9.47 30.50 -13.73
N ARG A 160 -9.50 31.20 -12.59
CA ARG A 160 -8.85 32.51 -12.44
C ARG A 160 -7.33 32.39 -12.62
N ALA A 161 -6.69 31.42 -11.95
CA ALA A 161 -5.27 31.23 -12.06
C ALA A 161 -4.80 30.93 -13.50
N LEU A 162 -5.56 30.11 -14.25
CA LEU A 162 -5.28 29.85 -15.66
C LEU A 162 -5.41 31.12 -16.51
N ALA A 163 -6.46 31.95 -16.27
CA ALA A 163 -6.65 33.19 -16.99
C ALA A 163 -5.53 34.20 -16.74
N GLU A 164 -5.08 34.34 -15.49
CA GLU A 164 -4.02 35.24 -15.08
C GLU A 164 -2.63 34.81 -15.57
N ASN A 165 -2.41 33.52 -15.82
CA ASN A 165 -1.10 32.95 -16.17
C ASN A 165 -1.05 32.39 -17.63
N GLY A 166 -1.87 32.90 -18.53
CA GLY A 166 -1.84 32.51 -19.96
C GLY A 166 -2.10 31.00 -20.18
N GLY A 167 -3.05 30.43 -19.43
CA GLY A 167 -3.41 29.01 -19.52
C GLY A 167 -2.51 28.06 -18.72
N ARG A 168 -1.56 28.59 -17.95
CA ARG A 168 -0.66 27.79 -17.11
C ARG A 168 -1.09 27.81 -15.66
N GLY A 169 -1.21 26.63 -15.04
CA GLY A 169 -1.51 26.52 -13.61
C GLY A 169 -0.25 26.72 -12.76
N PRO A 170 -0.26 27.56 -11.71
CA PRO A 170 0.85 27.63 -10.76
C PRO A 170 0.93 26.33 -9.95
N ILE A 171 2.17 25.98 -9.53
CA ILE A 171 2.45 24.71 -8.86
C ILE A 171 1.62 24.53 -7.59
N GLU A 172 1.44 25.56 -6.79
CA GLU A 172 0.71 25.50 -5.51
C GLU A 172 -0.76 25.07 -5.70
N LEU A 173 -1.34 25.45 -6.82
CA LEU A 173 -2.72 25.09 -7.12
C LEU A 173 -2.84 23.72 -7.77
N GLY A 174 -1.93 23.42 -8.65
CA GLY A 174 -1.99 22.20 -9.47
C GLY A 174 -1.42 20.97 -8.80
N ILE A 175 -0.52 21.14 -7.82
CA ILE A 175 0.10 19.99 -7.15
C ILE A 175 -0.92 19.13 -6.40
N GLU A 176 -2.01 19.74 -5.92
CA GLU A 176 -3.11 19.05 -5.27
C GLU A 176 -3.88 18.11 -6.23
N CYS A 177 -3.68 18.30 -7.53
CA CYS A 177 -4.33 17.48 -8.55
C CYS A 177 -3.49 16.28 -8.97
N MET A 178 -2.19 16.29 -8.66
CA MET A 178 -1.28 15.23 -9.09
C MET A 178 -1.48 13.95 -8.31
N SER A 179 -1.26 12.82 -8.98
CA SER A 179 -1.06 11.55 -8.29
C SER A 179 0.28 11.55 -7.53
N LEU A 180 0.37 10.76 -6.47
CA LEU A 180 1.64 10.58 -5.75
C LEU A 180 2.74 10.02 -6.66
N GLY A 181 2.39 9.20 -7.66
CA GLY A 181 3.33 8.71 -8.67
C GLY A 181 3.90 9.83 -9.53
N THR A 182 3.07 10.79 -9.97
CA THR A 182 3.52 11.96 -10.73
C THR A 182 4.42 12.85 -9.87
N LEU A 183 4.04 13.10 -8.61
CA LEU A 183 4.83 13.86 -7.64
C LEU A 183 6.20 13.20 -7.40
N SER A 184 6.23 11.87 -7.19
CA SER A 184 7.47 11.09 -7.05
C SER A 184 8.40 11.23 -8.27
N MET A 185 7.82 11.23 -9.46
CA MET A 185 8.58 11.39 -10.71
C MET A 185 9.13 12.81 -10.85
N LEU A 186 8.35 13.83 -10.55
CA LEU A 186 8.80 15.24 -10.55
C LEU A 186 9.93 15.46 -9.55
N TYR A 187 9.73 15.08 -8.29
CA TYR A 187 10.75 15.21 -7.25
C TYR A 187 12.06 14.52 -7.63
N SER A 188 11.99 13.26 -8.06
CA SER A 188 13.17 12.50 -8.47
C SER A 188 13.88 13.09 -9.70
N ASN A 189 13.17 13.82 -10.55
CA ASN A 189 13.66 14.44 -11.77
C ASN A 189 14.09 15.90 -11.60
N THR A 190 13.86 16.52 -10.44
CA THR A 190 14.27 17.90 -10.15
C THR A 190 15.80 18.00 -10.09
N ALA A 191 16.36 18.94 -10.88
CA ALA A 191 17.81 19.15 -10.97
C ALA A 191 18.37 19.94 -9.78
N ASP A 192 17.59 20.89 -9.27
CA ASP A 192 17.97 21.72 -8.14
C ASP A 192 18.12 20.88 -6.87
N ARG A 193 19.38 20.86 -6.34
CA ARG A 193 19.72 20.10 -5.15
C ARG A 193 19.21 20.78 -3.88
N ASP A 194 19.24 22.10 -3.82
CA ASP A 194 18.82 22.85 -2.62
C ASP A 194 17.32 22.61 -2.37
N VAL A 195 16.52 22.56 -3.44
CA VAL A 195 15.11 22.19 -3.36
C VAL A 195 14.95 20.74 -2.90
N THR A 196 15.61 19.80 -3.59
CA THR A 196 15.39 18.36 -3.31
C THR A 196 15.95 17.92 -1.97
N ASP A 197 17.12 18.42 -1.58
CA ASP A 197 17.72 18.11 -0.28
C ASP A 197 16.92 18.76 0.84
N GLY A 198 16.50 20.01 0.68
CA GLY A 198 15.66 20.67 1.66
C GLY A 198 14.28 19.98 1.87
N VAL A 199 13.66 19.46 0.81
CA VAL A 199 12.44 18.62 0.96
C VAL A 199 12.78 17.35 1.75
N ALA A 200 13.88 16.66 1.41
CA ALA A 200 14.27 15.43 2.09
C ALA A 200 14.60 15.67 3.59
N GLU A 201 15.26 16.77 3.90
CA GLU A 201 15.56 17.18 5.28
C GLU A 201 14.29 17.35 6.12
N SER A 202 13.21 17.88 5.53
CA SER A 202 11.93 18.01 6.26
C SER A 202 11.31 16.67 6.66
N PHE A 203 11.72 15.56 6.01
CA PHE A 203 11.35 14.19 6.34
C PHE A 203 12.48 13.41 7.02
N GLY A 204 13.57 14.10 7.39
CA GLY A 204 14.65 13.48 8.11
C GLY A 204 15.51 12.49 7.33
N CYS A 205 15.60 12.62 6.01
CA CYS A 205 16.29 11.70 5.14
C CYS A 205 17.07 12.40 4.03
N THR A 206 17.77 11.62 3.22
CA THR A 206 18.46 12.10 2.02
C THR A 206 17.53 12.11 0.80
N LYS A 207 17.88 12.89 -0.22
CA LYS A 207 17.17 12.89 -1.52
C LYS A 207 16.97 11.48 -2.09
N SER A 208 18.01 10.65 -2.03
CA SER A 208 17.96 9.29 -2.60
C SER A 208 17.03 8.36 -1.83
N GLU A 209 17.01 8.48 -0.51
CA GLU A 209 16.07 7.74 0.35
C GLU A 209 14.65 8.19 0.08
N LEU A 210 14.37 9.50 0.12
CA LEU A 210 13.02 10.00 -0.13
C LEU A 210 12.50 9.61 -1.51
N ALA A 211 13.33 9.70 -2.56
CA ALA A 211 12.96 9.28 -3.90
C ALA A 211 12.62 7.78 -4.01
N SER A 212 13.33 6.94 -3.24
CA SER A 212 13.04 5.51 -3.14
C SER A 212 11.76 5.26 -2.35
N TRP A 213 11.60 5.91 -1.22
CA TRP A 213 10.45 5.75 -0.32
C TRP A 213 9.14 6.26 -0.92
N LEU A 214 9.17 7.37 -1.67
CA LEU A 214 8.02 7.86 -2.41
C LEU A 214 7.43 6.82 -3.38
N ARG A 215 8.28 6.02 -4.04
CA ARG A 215 7.80 4.93 -4.90
C ARG A 215 7.13 3.83 -4.09
N THR A 216 7.73 3.46 -2.94
CA THR A 216 7.17 2.44 -2.04
C THR A 216 5.82 2.89 -1.47
N VAL A 217 5.73 4.14 -1.00
CA VAL A 217 4.47 4.70 -0.48
C VAL A 217 3.44 4.82 -1.59
N GLY A 218 3.85 5.21 -2.80
CA GLY A 218 2.96 5.28 -3.97
C GLY A 218 2.39 3.94 -4.38
N ASP A 219 3.21 2.88 -4.34
CA ASP A 219 2.76 1.51 -4.58
C ASP A 219 1.78 1.03 -3.50
N ALA A 220 2.11 1.25 -2.23
CA ALA A 220 1.24 0.93 -1.12
C ALA A 220 -0.08 1.69 -1.19
N ARG A 221 -0.04 3.00 -1.47
CA ARG A 221 -1.22 3.84 -1.65
C ARG A 221 -2.18 3.30 -2.69
N ASN A 222 -1.65 2.87 -3.84
CA ASN A 222 -2.47 2.31 -4.90
C ASN A 222 -3.11 0.98 -4.48
N ALA A 223 -2.34 0.10 -3.82
CA ALA A 223 -2.87 -1.14 -3.27
C ALA A 223 -4.00 -0.89 -2.25
N PHE A 224 -3.79 0.05 -1.34
CA PHE A 224 -4.78 0.39 -0.31
C PHE A 224 -6.04 0.98 -0.92
N ALA A 225 -5.93 1.84 -1.94
CA ALA A 225 -7.07 2.44 -2.61
C ALA A 225 -7.96 1.41 -3.35
N HIS A 226 -7.39 0.27 -3.74
CA HIS A 226 -8.08 -0.81 -4.45
C HIS A 226 -8.37 -2.03 -3.56
N PHE A 227 -7.99 -2.00 -2.29
CA PHE A 227 -8.07 -3.14 -1.37
C PHE A 227 -7.40 -4.41 -1.95
N ASP A 228 -6.24 -4.21 -2.61
CA ASP A 228 -5.43 -5.33 -3.08
C ASP A 228 -4.92 -6.16 -1.89
N SER A 229 -4.58 -7.43 -2.14
CA SER A 229 -4.03 -8.34 -1.11
C SER A 229 -2.62 -7.91 -0.69
N TYR A 230 -2.51 -6.82 0.09
CA TYR A 230 -1.24 -6.14 0.36
C TYR A 230 -0.28 -7.00 1.19
N LEU A 231 -0.77 -7.62 2.26
CA LEU A 231 0.06 -8.41 3.18
C LEU A 231 0.59 -9.71 2.58
N VAL A 232 -0.03 -10.19 1.51
CA VAL A 232 0.32 -11.46 0.86
C VAL A 232 0.98 -11.29 -0.51
N ARG A 233 1.12 -10.07 -0.99
CA ARG A 233 1.77 -9.78 -2.27
C ARG A 233 3.27 -9.52 -2.10
N ARG A 234 4.01 -9.65 -3.20
CA ARG A 234 5.42 -9.27 -3.25
C ARG A 234 5.56 -7.75 -3.19
N GLN A 235 6.30 -7.26 -2.21
CA GLN A 235 6.55 -5.83 -2.05
C GLN A 235 7.59 -5.29 -3.04
N ILE A 236 7.49 -4.01 -3.38
CA ILE A 236 8.52 -3.30 -4.14
C ILE A 236 9.69 -3.03 -3.19
N PRO A 237 10.91 -3.50 -3.51
CA PRO A 237 12.08 -3.18 -2.69
C PRO A 237 12.34 -1.68 -2.66
N SER A 238 12.64 -1.14 -1.49
CA SER A 238 13.03 0.25 -1.31
C SER A 238 14.32 0.37 -0.49
N THR A 239 14.85 1.57 -0.38
CA THR A 239 16.01 1.82 0.51
C THR A 239 15.64 1.46 1.94
N PRO A 240 16.43 0.62 2.64
CA PRO A 240 16.14 0.25 4.02
C PRO A 240 16.16 1.46 4.95
N LEU A 241 15.30 1.43 5.97
CA LEU A 241 15.41 2.36 7.10
C LEU A 241 16.59 1.93 8.00
N ALA A 242 17.42 2.88 8.33
CA ALA A 242 18.49 2.68 9.32
C ALA A 242 17.94 2.80 10.76
N ILE A 243 17.06 1.87 11.14
CA ILE A 243 16.46 1.83 12.48
C ILE A 243 17.31 0.91 13.37
N LYS A 244 17.88 1.48 14.42
CA LYS A 244 18.73 0.77 15.37
C LYS A 244 17.88 -0.28 16.11
N GLY A 245 18.25 -1.55 16.03
CA GLY A 245 17.59 -2.64 16.76
C GLY A 245 16.39 -3.29 16.05
N ILE A 246 15.92 -2.76 14.93
CA ILE A 246 14.86 -3.40 14.13
C ILE A 246 15.48 -3.94 12.84
N GLY A 247 15.56 -5.25 12.73
CA GLY A 247 15.90 -5.96 11.48
C GLY A 247 14.76 -5.93 10.48
N ALA A 248 14.18 -4.73 10.24
CA ALA A 248 13.05 -4.61 9.34
C ALA A 248 13.49 -4.82 7.90
N SER A 249 13.01 -5.90 7.30
CA SER A 249 13.25 -6.15 5.88
C SER A 249 12.39 -5.20 5.04
N ASN A 250 13.06 -4.36 4.23
CA ASN A 250 12.40 -3.48 3.24
C ASN A 250 11.64 -4.24 2.12
N ARG A 251 11.62 -5.57 2.17
CA ARG A 251 10.90 -6.45 1.24
C ARG A 251 9.65 -7.05 1.86
N LYS A 252 9.38 -6.77 3.13
CA LYS A 252 8.23 -7.31 3.86
C LYS A 252 7.10 -6.28 3.94
N PRO A 253 5.83 -6.71 3.93
CA PRO A 253 4.67 -5.81 3.91
C PRO A 253 4.63 -4.81 5.06
N PHE A 254 5.03 -5.25 6.26
CA PHE A 254 5.03 -4.41 7.44
C PHE A 254 5.98 -3.20 7.37
N TYR A 255 6.98 -3.26 6.48
CA TYR A 255 7.91 -2.15 6.28
C TYR A 255 7.22 -0.81 5.99
N ILE A 256 6.06 -0.82 5.33
CA ILE A 256 5.32 0.42 5.05
C ILE A 256 4.88 1.13 6.34
N ALA A 257 4.51 0.39 7.38
CA ALA A 257 4.15 0.98 8.66
C ALA A 257 5.34 1.70 9.29
N LEU A 258 6.49 1.04 9.35
CA LEU A 258 7.73 1.61 9.88
C LEU A 258 8.18 2.83 9.07
N LEU A 259 8.05 2.75 7.75
CA LEU A 259 8.38 3.86 6.86
C LEU A 259 7.50 5.08 7.10
N LEU A 260 6.19 4.90 7.19
CA LEU A 260 5.24 5.99 7.47
C LEU A 260 5.50 6.61 8.84
N MET A 261 5.77 5.80 9.87
CA MET A 261 6.13 6.29 11.20
C MET A 261 7.40 7.15 11.16
N HIS A 262 8.42 6.73 10.39
CA HIS A 262 9.64 7.53 10.21
C HIS A 262 9.37 8.85 9.48
N LEU A 263 8.61 8.82 8.38
CA LEU A 263 8.32 9.99 7.56
C LEU A 263 7.42 11.02 8.25
N LEU A 264 6.57 10.58 9.16
CA LEU A 264 5.58 11.41 9.84
C LEU A 264 5.99 11.83 11.26
N SER A 265 7.22 11.82 11.66
CA SER A 265 7.79 12.07 12.98
C SER A 265 7.14 13.22 13.81
N CYS A 266 5.82 13.28 13.83
CA CYS A 266 4.99 14.15 14.63
C CYS A 266 4.43 13.33 15.80
N ASP A 267 4.72 13.71 17.03
CA ASP A 267 4.46 12.94 18.24
C ASP A 267 2.99 12.52 18.39
N GLU A 268 2.05 13.44 18.19
CA GLU A 268 0.61 13.15 18.31
C GLU A 268 0.11 12.12 17.28
N MET A 269 0.63 12.18 16.05
CA MET A 269 0.22 11.21 15.01
C MET A 269 0.83 9.84 15.24
N ILE A 270 2.05 9.80 15.80
CA ILE A 270 2.74 8.54 16.10
C ILE A 270 2.05 7.83 17.26
N GLU A 271 1.67 8.55 18.32
CA GLU A 271 0.92 7.98 19.45
C GLU A 271 -0.40 7.38 19.01
N ASP A 272 -1.20 8.09 18.23
CA ASP A 272 -2.47 7.58 17.69
C ASP A 272 -2.26 6.34 16.81
N TRP A 273 -1.27 6.37 15.94
CA TRP A 273 -0.91 5.26 15.07
C TRP A 273 -0.40 4.05 15.88
N THR A 274 0.54 4.25 16.79
CA THR A 274 1.12 3.18 17.60
C THR A 274 0.05 2.54 18.46
N LEU A 275 -0.83 3.33 19.07
CA LEU A 275 -1.91 2.83 19.90
C LEU A 275 -2.93 2.03 19.07
N LYS A 276 -3.41 2.57 17.95
CA LYS A 276 -4.35 1.88 17.06
C LYS A 276 -3.75 0.61 16.49
N TYR A 277 -2.49 0.67 16.09
CA TYR A 277 -1.77 -0.48 15.59
C TYR A 277 -1.58 -1.54 16.66
N ALA A 278 -1.16 -1.16 17.86
CA ALA A 278 -1.03 -2.07 19.00
C ALA A 278 -2.37 -2.71 19.40
N LEU A 279 -3.46 -1.94 19.38
CA LEU A 279 -4.80 -2.46 19.64
C LEU A 279 -5.25 -3.44 18.56
N LEU A 280 -5.04 -3.13 17.30
CA LEU A 280 -5.36 -4.01 16.19
C LEU A 280 -4.57 -5.32 16.30
N MET A 281 -3.25 -5.22 16.49
CA MET A 281 -2.37 -6.38 16.60
C MET A 281 -2.70 -7.24 17.83
N ASN A 282 -2.96 -6.64 19.00
CA ASN A 282 -3.25 -7.39 20.20
C ASN A 282 -4.60 -8.11 20.14
N SER A 283 -5.65 -7.47 19.64
CA SER A 283 -6.98 -8.08 19.56
C SER A 283 -7.07 -9.15 18.49
N GLU A 284 -6.56 -8.84 17.30
CA GLU A 284 -6.71 -9.70 16.13
C GLU A 284 -5.67 -10.83 16.11
N ILE A 285 -4.43 -10.56 16.51
CA ILE A 285 -3.39 -11.59 16.64
C ILE A 285 -3.72 -12.58 17.76
N SER A 286 -4.23 -12.13 18.90
CA SER A 286 -4.64 -13.05 19.96
C SER A 286 -5.73 -14.01 19.49
N GLY A 287 -6.72 -13.51 18.76
CA GLY A 287 -7.75 -14.34 18.15
C GLY A 287 -7.23 -15.31 17.06
N LEU A 288 -6.16 -14.95 16.36
CA LEU A 288 -5.47 -15.84 15.43
C LEU A 288 -4.66 -16.91 16.15
N LEU A 289 -3.94 -16.54 17.21
CA LEU A 289 -3.14 -17.46 18.02
C LEU A 289 -4.00 -18.58 18.62
N GLU A 290 -5.14 -18.21 19.19
CA GLU A 290 -6.08 -19.17 19.76
C GLU A 290 -6.62 -20.17 18.73
N ARG A 291 -6.66 -19.80 17.47
CA ARG A 291 -7.20 -20.61 16.38
C ARG A 291 -6.15 -21.35 15.56
N ASN A 292 -4.95 -20.82 15.44
CA ASN A 292 -3.92 -21.41 14.58
C ASN A 292 -2.51 -20.89 14.92
N GLU A 293 -1.76 -21.63 15.74
CA GLU A 293 -0.38 -21.30 16.10
C GLU A 293 0.57 -21.21 14.89
N GLY A 294 0.26 -21.91 13.80
CA GLY A 294 1.02 -21.84 12.56
C GLY A 294 0.90 -20.50 11.85
N LEU A 295 -0.23 -19.82 11.97
CA LEU A 295 -0.47 -18.51 11.37
C LEU A 295 0.36 -17.41 12.06
N PHE A 296 0.62 -17.58 13.36
CA PHE A 296 1.45 -16.66 14.13
C PHE A 296 2.88 -16.58 13.60
N GLY A 297 3.55 -17.72 13.41
CA GLY A 297 4.89 -17.74 12.82
C GLY A 297 4.93 -17.12 11.41
N TYR A 298 3.85 -17.29 10.64
CA TYR A 298 3.70 -16.62 9.36
C TYR A 298 3.60 -15.10 9.50
N LEU A 299 2.70 -14.60 10.34
CA LEU A 299 2.47 -13.17 10.51
C LEU A 299 3.76 -12.43 10.92
N TYR A 300 4.49 -12.98 11.87
CA TYR A 300 5.76 -12.38 12.30
C TYR A 300 6.88 -12.55 11.27
N GLY A 301 7.05 -13.74 10.71
CA GLY A 301 8.14 -14.03 9.78
C GLY A 301 7.91 -13.46 8.38
N GLU A 302 6.77 -13.75 7.78
CA GLU A 302 6.49 -13.38 6.38
C GLU A 302 6.04 -11.94 6.21
N MET A 303 5.27 -11.40 7.15
CA MET A 303 4.86 -10.00 7.12
C MET A 303 5.95 -9.06 7.61
N GLY A 304 6.97 -9.58 8.31
CA GLY A 304 8.08 -8.80 8.84
C GLY A 304 7.72 -8.01 10.08
N ILE A 305 6.75 -8.50 10.86
CA ILE A 305 6.42 -7.96 12.17
C ILE A 305 7.54 -8.38 13.13
N PRO A 306 8.09 -7.47 13.94
CA PRO A 306 9.14 -7.80 14.91
C PRO A 306 8.70 -8.85 15.92
N GLU A 307 9.51 -9.90 16.14
CA GLU A 307 9.13 -11.10 16.92
C GLU A 307 8.99 -10.89 18.43
N GLU A 308 9.56 -9.87 19.01
CA GLU A 308 9.54 -9.68 20.46
C GLU A 308 8.23 -8.98 20.92
N ASN A 309 7.29 -9.79 21.37
CA ASN A 309 6.03 -9.45 22.09
C ASN A 309 5.08 -8.41 21.46
N GLY A 310 5.25 -8.07 20.16
CA GLY A 310 4.36 -7.13 19.48
C GLY A 310 4.36 -5.70 20.04
N ARG A 311 5.26 -5.39 20.96
CA ARG A 311 5.40 -4.09 21.59
C ARG A 311 6.49 -3.30 20.91
N LEU A 312 6.08 -2.32 20.13
CA LEU A 312 6.97 -1.27 19.63
C LEU A 312 7.11 -0.23 20.76
N ASP A 313 8.21 -0.28 21.48
CA ASP A 313 8.54 0.82 22.39
C ASP A 313 9.23 1.94 21.58
N MET A 314 8.70 3.13 21.71
CA MET A 314 9.30 4.32 21.13
C MET A 314 10.50 4.73 21.99
N ILE A 315 11.65 4.88 21.37
CA ILE A 315 12.82 5.46 22.01
C ILE A 315 13.10 6.81 21.36
N GLU A 316 13.17 7.84 22.18
CA GLU A 316 13.62 9.15 21.79
C GLU A 316 15.10 9.09 21.39
N ALA A 317 15.42 9.34 20.12
CA ALA A 317 16.80 9.39 19.68
C ALA A 317 17.41 10.76 19.99
N ALA A 318 18.68 10.77 20.32
CA ALA A 318 19.46 11.99 20.47
C ALA A 318 19.34 12.85 19.20
N GLY A 319 18.66 14.00 19.31
CA GLY A 319 18.41 14.92 18.21
C GLY A 319 16.92 15.15 17.88
N GLY A 320 15.99 14.70 18.72
CA GLY A 320 14.55 14.98 18.59
C GLY A 320 13.84 14.20 17.47
N ARG A 321 14.43 13.11 16.98
CA ARG A 321 13.79 12.15 16.06
C ARG A 321 13.42 10.89 16.80
N LEU A 322 12.18 10.47 16.63
CA LEU A 322 11.72 9.20 17.16
C LEU A 322 12.42 8.04 16.43
N VAL A 323 13.09 7.20 17.20
CA VAL A 323 13.67 5.94 16.74
C VAL A 323 12.90 4.82 17.43
N PHE A 324 12.37 3.90 16.66
CA PHE A 324 11.67 2.75 17.20
C PHE A 324 12.68 1.70 17.66
N ALA A 325 12.48 1.16 18.85
CA ALA A 325 13.13 -0.05 19.29
C ALA A 325 12.08 -1.08 19.68
N VAL A 326 12.35 -2.34 19.37
CA VAL A 326 11.58 -3.47 19.91
C VAL A 326 12.00 -3.62 21.38
N ALA A 327 11.06 -3.52 22.31
CA ALA A 327 11.34 -3.82 23.70
C ALA A 327 11.80 -5.28 23.79
N LYS A 328 12.99 -5.50 24.33
CA LYS A 328 13.37 -6.83 24.82
C LYS A 328 12.41 -7.15 25.95
N GLY A 329 11.56 -8.16 25.75
CA GLY A 329 10.76 -8.69 26.84
C GLY A 329 11.70 -8.98 28.01
N ASP A 330 11.37 -8.50 29.20
CA ASP A 330 12.01 -8.94 30.44
C ASP A 330 11.93 -10.47 30.45
N ALA A 331 13.04 -11.12 30.17
CA ALA A 331 13.19 -12.53 30.42
C ALA A 331 13.00 -12.69 31.92
N GLY A 332 11.77 -13.06 32.29
CA GLY A 332 11.41 -13.26 33.68
C GLY A 332 12.47 -14.10 34.34
N GLU A 333 13.17 -13.53 35.30
CA GLU A 333 13.95 -14.28 36.24
C GLU A 333 13.00 -15.25 36.93
N SER A 334 13.01 -16.48 36.46
CA SER A 334 12.45 -17.61 37.19
C SER A 334 13.34 -17.83 38.40
N ARG A 335 12.88 -17.42 39.54
CA ARG A 335 13.31 -17.98 40.83
C ARG A 335 12.53 -19.24 41.15
#